data_0e5c5049281af90fb6853442b260c84c
#
_entry.id   0e5c5049281af90fb6853442b260c84c
#
_cell.length_a   1.000
_cell.length_b   1.000
_cell.length_c   1.000
_cell.angle_alpha   90.00
_cell.angle_beta   90.00
_cell.angle_gamma   90.00
#
_symmetry.space_group_name_H-M   'P 1'
#
loop_
_entity.id
_entity.type
_entity.pdbx_description
1 polymer ?
#
loop_
_entity_poly.entity_id
_entity_poly.type
_entity_poly.pdbx_seq_one_letter_code
_entity_poly.pdbx_strand_id
1 'polypeptide(L)'
;MNKINLKKAEKSLRLDSMVFNLGLSESRAKATDLIKEGKVLVNSKTISKPSYLVKVDDKILIEENSQQWVSRGAIKLLFAINSFELDVVEKVVYDIGASTGGFTQVCLEKGAKLVYSIDVGTNQLHEKLKNDKRVFDISSTDIRTICNLNIPNPDLLVVDLSFISLTVALPIVMLKVPTKTKMICLIKPQFELSKKSLNKKGVVKKDDHIEDVINKIKDFMRAIKWQVIGIKKSPIRGRSGNKEFLLYASKGF
;
A
#
# COMPACT_ATOMS: atom_id res chain seq x y z
N MET A 1 -25.18 48.65 33.47
CA MET A 1 -24.38 47.42 33.56
C MET A 1 -24.96 46.40 32.59
N ASN A 2 -24.47 46.38 31.36
CA ASN A 2 -24.90 45.43 30.35
C ASN A 2 -24.00 44.19 30.43
N LYS A 3 -24.54 43.05 30.89
CA LYS A 3 -23.88 41.75 30.79
C LYS A 3 -24.00 41.26 29.37
N ILE A 4 -22.92 41.36 28.60
CA ILE A 4 -22.77 40.69 27.29
C ILE A 4 -22.51 39.21 27.58
N ASN A 5 -23.54 38.40 27.37
CA ASN A 5 -23.43 36.93 27.37
C ASN A 5 -22.73 36.48 26.04
N LEU A 6 -21.43 36.36 26.08
CA LEU A 6 -20.67 35.69 25.02
C LEU A 6 -20.89 34.17 25.16
N LYS A 7 -21.92 33.64 24.49
CA LYS A 7 -21.97 32.21 24.17
C LYS A 7 -20.75 31.89 23.29
N LYS A 8 -19.71 31.32 23.90
CA LYS A 8 -18.63 30.66 23.17
C LYS A 8 -19.27 29.54 22.32
N ALA A 9 -19.41 29.76 21.02
CA ALA A 9 -19.75 28.70 20.10
C ALA A 9 -18.63 27.66 20.19
N GLU A 10 -18.92 26.48 20.73
CA GLU A 10 -17.99 25.35 20.77
C GLU A 10 -17.68 24.96 19.32
N LYS A 11 -16.52 25.35 18.82
CA LYS A 11 -16.05 25.02 17.48
C LYS A 11 -15.72 23.52 17.45
N SER A 12 -16.66 22.73 16.95
CA SER A 12 -16.37 21.31 16.67
C SER A 12 -15.56 21.17 15.37
N LEU A 13 -14.52 20.36 15.39
CA LEU A 13 -13.66 20.07 14.25
C LEU A 13 -13.83 18.62 13.83
N ARG A 14 -13.54 18.34 12.58
CA ARG A 14 -13.45 16.95 12.10
C ARG A 14 -12.27 16.25 12.76
N LEU A 15 -12.45 14.98 13.11
CA LEU A 15 -11.41 14.17 13.78
C LEU A 15 -10.11 14.08 12.95
N ASP A 16 -10.22 13.90 11.61
CA ASP A 16 -9.05 13.87 10.73
C ASP A 16 -8.23 15.16 10.77
N SER A 17 -8.90 16.31 10.86
CA SER A 17 -8.26 17.61 10.98
C SER A 17 -7.68 17.82 12.38
N MET A 18 -8.39 17.41 13.43
CA MET A 18 -7.93 17.56 14.81
C MET A 18 -6.68 16.71 15.09
N VAL A 19 -6.66 15.44 14.65
CA VAL A 19 -5.49 14.55 14.77
C VAL A 19 -4.25 15.16 14.12
N PHE A 20 -4.41 15.74 12.93
CA PHE A 20 -3.31 16.43 12.25
C PHE A 20 -2.89 17.71 12.99
N ASN A 21 -3.83 18.57 13.38
CA ASN A 21 -3.54 19.83 14.05
C ASN A 21 -2.86 19.66 15.42
N LEU A 22 -3.14 18.55 16.11
CA LEU A 22 -2.46 18.16 17.37
C LEU A 22 -1.05 17.58 17.14
N GLY A 23 -0.57 17.47 15.89
CA GLY A 23 0.72 16.86 15.59
C GLY A 23 0.76 15.33 15.80
N LEU A 24 -0.40 14.70 16.00
CA LEU A 24 -0.50 13.24 16.20
C LEU A 24 -0.37 12.44 14.89
N SER A 25 -0.22 13.11 13.76
CA SER A 25 0.06 12.50 12.47
C SER A 25 0.81 13.48 11.57
N GLU A 26 1.62 12.95 10.65
CA GLU A 26 2.46 13.71 9.72
C GLU A 26 1.64 14.42 8.62
N SER A 27 0.42 13.97 8.37
CA SER A 27 -0.49 14.58 7.40
C SER A 27 -1.95 14.23 7.72
N ARG A 28 -2.88 15.04 7.18
CA ARG A 28 -4.32 14.75 7.30
C ARG A 28 -4.72 13.46 6.59
N ALA A 29 -4.03 13.08 5.51
CA ALA A 29 -4.24 11.80 4.84
C ALA A 29 -3.87 10.62 5.76
N LYS A 30 -2.73 10.71 6.46
CA LYS A 30 -2.30 9.73 7.46
C LYS A 30 -3.26 9.68 8.63
N ALA A 31 -3.73 10.82 9.14
CA ALA A 31 -4.78 10.88 10.18
C ALA A 31 -6.04 10.12 9.74
N THR A 32 -6.48 10.33 8.50
CA THR A 32 -7.64 9.64 7.94
C THR A 32 -7.45 8.12 7.92
N ASP A 33 -6.27 7.64 7.57
CA ASP A 33 -5.95 6.21 7.54
C ASP A 33 -5.93 5.63 8.96
N LEU A 34 -5.28 6.29 9.93
CA LEU A 34 -5.27 5.89 11.35
C LEU A 34 -6.68 5.77 11.94
N ILE A 35 -7.56 6.74 11.64
CA ILE A 35 -8.95 6.71 12.10
C ILE A 35 -9.70 5.52 11.47
N LYS A 36 -9.59 5.30 10.17
CA LYS A 36 -10.25 4.17 9.48
C LYS A 36 -9.78 2.81 9.96
N GLU A 37 -8.56 2.73 10.46
CA GLU A 37 -7.97 1.53 11.05
C GLU A 37 -8.41 1.29 12.49
N GLY A 38 -9.19 2.21 13.06
CA GLY A 38 -9.64 2.10 14.44
C GLY A 38 -8.56 2.37 15.49
N LYS A 39 -7.50 3.06 15.11
CA LYS A 39 -6.33 3.34 15.97
C LYS A 39 -6.41 4.68 16.69
N VAL A 40 -7.48 5.42 16.50
CA VAL A 40 -7.72 6.71 17.14
C VAL A 40 -8.83 6.56 18.17
N LEU A 41 -8.50 6.93 19.42
CA LEU A 41 -9.46 6.97 20.50
C LEU A 41 -9.86 8.44 20.78
N VAL A 42 -11.15 8.66 20.95
CA VAL A 42 -11.71 9.92 21.44
C VAL A 42 -12.40 9.63 22.77
N ASN A 43 -11.92 10.22 23.85
CA ASN A 43 -12.41 9.96 25.21
C ASN A 43 -12.48 8.45 25.52
N SER A 44 -11.38 7.72 25.20
CA SER A 44 -11.21 6.28 25.38
C SER A 44 -12.14 5.40 24.52
N LYS A 45 -12.86 5.96 23.53
CA LYS A 45 -13.68 5.20 22.58
C LYS A 45 -13.02 5.20 21.21
N THR A 46 -12.83 4.03 20.60
CA THR A 46 -12.32 3.90 19.23
C THR A 46 -13.29 4.53 18.23
N ILE A 47 -12.80 5.45 17.41
CA ILE A 47 -13.57 6.10 16.34
C ILE A 47 -12.95 5.73 14.98
N SER A 48 -13.78 5.20 14.07
CA SER A 48 -13.36 4.81 12.72
C SER A 48 -13.85 5.74 11.60
N LYS A 49 -14.58 6.82 11.94
CA LYS A 49 -15.12 7.78 10.98
C LYS A 49 -14.28 9.07 10.96
N PRO A 50 -13.51 9.37 9.88
CA PRO A 50 -12.65 10.56 9.82
C PRO A 50 -13.40 11.90 9.96
N SER A 51 -14.66 11.93 9.50
CA SER A 51 -15.54 13.13 9.63
C SER A 51 -16.28 13.21 10.96
N TYR A 52 -15.96 12.35 11.94
CA TYR A 52 -16.51 12.47 13.30
C TYR A 52 -16.18 13.85 13.87
N LEU A 53 -17.16 14.50 14.48
CA LEU A 53 -16.97 15.83 15.04
C LEU A 53 -16.49 15.70 16.50
N VAL A 54 -15.36 16.33 16.79
CA VAL A 54 -14.75 16.39 18.12
C VAL A 54 -14.72 17.83 18.62
N LYS A 55 -14.80 17.99 19.93
CA LYS A 55 -14.64 19.26 20.61
C LYS A 55 -13.16 19.51 20.93
N VAL A 56 -12.81 20.76 21.22
CA VAL A 56 -11.43 21.15 21.59
C VAL A 56 -10.97 20.44 22.87
N ASP A 57 -11.89 20.16 23.78
CA ASP A 57 -11.62 19.53 25.08
C ASP A 57 -11.64 17.99 25.04
N ASP A 58 -11.94 17.37 23.86
CA ASP A 58 -11.94 15.91 23.72
C ASP A 58 -10.51 15.39 23.80
N LYS A 59 -10.29 14.37 24.64
CA LYS A 59 -9.01 13.68 24.73
C LYS A 59 -8.83 12.73 23.55
N ILE A 60 -7.89 13.08 22.66
CA ILE A 60 -7.58 12.26 21.48
C ILE A 60 -6.25 11.55 21.72
N LEU A 61 -6.27 10.24 21.53
CA LEU A 61 -5.09 9.38 21.66
C LEU A 61 -4.95 8.52 20.39
N ILE A 62 -3.71 8.19 20.04
CA ILE A 62 -3.39 7.19 19.03
C ILE A 62 -2.73 6.02 19.76
N GLU A 63 -3.17 4.79 19.48
CA GLU A 63 -2.50 3.60 20.00
C GLU A 63 -1.04 3.55 19.56
N GLU A 64 -0.10 3.37 20.49
CA GLU A 64 1.35 3.52 20.27
C GLU A 64 1.89 2.65 19.11
N ASN A 65 1.30 1.48 18.87
CA ASN A 65 1.66 0.61 17.74
C ASN A 65 1.15 1.10 16.37
N SER A 66 0.46 2.24 16.31
CA SER A 66 -0.20 2.72 15.08
C SER A 66 0.74 3.41 14.09
N GLN A 67 1.92 3.85 14.52
CA GLN A 67 2.89 4.58 13.69
C GLN A 67 4.08 3.72 13.21
N GLN A 68 4.04 2.41 13.42
CA GLN A 68 5.15 1.53 13.05
C GLN A 68 5.47 1.58 11.54
N TRP A 69 4.47 1.76 10.69
CA TRP A 69 4.61 1.70 9.24
C TRP A 69 4.33 3.04 8.56
N VAL A 70 5.14 3.40 7.56
CA VAL A 70 4.95 4.62 6.76
C VAL A 70 3.66 4.58 5.94
N SER A 71 3.13 3.39 5.65
CA SER A 71 1.82 3.22 5.00
C SER A 71 1.14 1.90 5.36
N ARG A 72 -0.18 1.83 5.12
CA ARG A 72 -1.01 0.61 5.28
C ARG A 72 -0.56 -0.55 4.38
N GLY A 73 0.11 -0.24 3.27
CA GLY A 73 0.66 -1.25 2.37
C GLY A 73 1.54 -2.26 3.09
N ALA A 74 2.33 -1.80 4.07
CA ALA A 74 3.20 -2.64 4.88
C ALA A 74 2.49 -3.87 5.47
N ILE A 75 1.27 -3.69 5.99
CA ILE A 75 0.48 -4.79 6.58
C ILE A 75 0.21 -5.89 5.56
N LYS A 76 -0.03 -5.51 4.29
CA LYS A 76 -0.30 -6.48 3.21
C LYS A 76 0.94 -7.31 2.89
N LEU A 77 2.10 -6.64 2.70
CA LEU A 77 3.34 -7.34 2.38
C LEU A 77 3.81 -8.21 3.55
N LEU A 78 3.75 -7.70 4.78
CA LEU A 78 4.10 -8.47 5.98
C LEU A 78 3.25 -9.75 6.09
N PHE A 79 1.94 -9.63 5.85
CA PHE A 79 1.05 -10.79 5.80
C PHE A 79 1.45 -11.77 4.69
N ALA A 80 1.80 -11.29 3.48
CA ALA A 80 2.24 -12.14 2.38
C ALA A 80 3.54 -12.88 2.72
N ILE A 81 4.56 -12.18 3.21
CA ILE A 81 5.85 -12.77 3.62
C ILE A 81 5.63 -13.89 4.64
N ASN A 82 4.87 -13.62 5.70
CA ASN A 82 4.60 -14.61 6.73
C ASN A 82 3.75 -15.78 6.21
N SER A 83 2.74 -15.50 5.38
CA SER A 83 1.80 -16.51 4.88
C SER A 83 2.37 -17.44 3.81
N PHE A 84 3.38 -16.99 3.08
CA PHE A 84 4.06 -17.76 2.04
C PHE A 84 5.47 -18.19 2.46
N GLU A 85 5.87 -17.89 3.71
CA GLU A 85 7.21 -18.21 4.27
C GLU A 85 8.33 -17.71 3.34
N LEU A 86 8.17 -16.47 2.85
CA LEU A 86 9.09 -15.90 1.89
C LEU A 86 10.34 -15.37 2.59
N ASP A 87 11.50 -15.86 2.18
CA ASP A 87 12.79 -15.35 2.61
C ASP A 87 13.16 -14.06 1.83
N VAL A 88 13.45 -13.00 2.57
CA VAL A 88 13.83 -11.66 2.08
C VAL A 88 15.27 -11.29 2.49
N VAL A 89 15.89 -12.09 3.38
CA VAL A 89 17.23 -11.81 3.91
C VAL A 89 18.26 -11.78 2.78
N GLU A 90 19.12 -10.76 2.76
CA GLU A 90 20.19 -10.55 1.77
C GLU A 90 19.72 -10.48 0.30
N LYS A 91 18.41 -10.21 0.04
CA LYS A 91 17.86 -10.09 -1.31
C LYS A 91 17.97 -8.67 -1.86
N VAL A 92 18.19 -8.57 -3.17
CA VAL A 92 17.96 -7.37 -3.96
C VAL A 92 16.48 -7.33 -4.32
N VAL A 93 15.77 -6.29 -3.88
CA VAL A 93 14.32 -6.16 -4.03
C VAL A 93 13.98 -4.99 -4.94
N TYR A 94 13.06 -5.20 -5.89
CA TYR A 94 12.38 -4.11 -6.58
C TYR A 94 10.99 -3.92 -5.97
N ASP A 95 10.74 -2.74 -5.38
CA ASP A 95 9.43 -2.31 -4.88
C ASP A 95 8.76 -1.47 -5.96
N ILE A 96 7.83 -2.10 -6.69
CA ILE A 96 7.17 -1.55 -7.87
C ILE A 96 5.83 -0.93 -7.47
N GLY A 97 5.73 0.40 -7.58
CA GLY A 97 4.64 1.19 -7.02
C GLY A 97 4.89 1.52 -5.55
N ALA A 98 6.12 1.92 -5.23
CA ALA A 98 6.59 2.12 -3.86
C ALA A 98 5.80 3.19 -3.08
N SER A 99 5.32 4.24 -3.76
CA SER A 99 4.59 5.36 -3.15
C SER A 99 5.35 5.90 -1.92
N THR A 100 4.74 5.89 -0.74
CA THR A 100 5.40 6.33 0.52
C THR A 100 6.39 5.30 1.09
N GLY A 101 6.53 4.11 0.50
CA GLY A 101 7.54 3.11 0.88
C GLY A 101 7.08 2.08 1.91
N GLY A 102 5.78 1.78 1.97
CA GLY A 102 5.31 0.78 2.92
C GLY A 102 5.88 -0.62 2.67
N PHE A 103 6.00 -1.05 1.41
CA PHE A 103 6.62 -2.31 1.05
C PHE A 103 8.14 -2.25 1.23
N THR A 104 8.77 -1.15 0.83
CA THR A 104 10.20 -0.87 1.07
C THR A 104 10.56 -1.06 2.54
N GLN A 105 9.80 -0.45 3.47
CA GLN A 105 10.06 -0.56 4.90
C GLN A 105 10.00 -2.01 5.38
N VAL A 106 8.98 -2.77 4.97
CA VAL A 106 8.88 -4.19 5.34
C VAL A 106 10.06 -5.00 4.83
N CYS A 107 10.49 -4.79 3.58
CA CYS A 107 11.64 -5.47 3.02
C CYS A 107 12.92 -5.18 3.81
N LEU A 108 13.16 -3.93 4.20
CA LEU A 108 14.32 -3.54 5.02
C LEU A 108 14.29 -4.19 6.42
N GLU A 109 13.12 -4.20 7.07
CA GLU A 109 12.95 -4.83 8.39
C GLU A 109 13.06 -6.35 8.33
N LYS A 110 12.78 -6.97 7.17
CA LYS A 110 12.98 -8.40 6.91
C LYS A 110 14.39 -8.73 6.40
N GLY A 111 15.34 -7.78 6.43
CA GLY A 111 16.73 -8.01 6.13
C GLY A 111 17.11 -7.97 4.65
N ALA A 112 16.34 -7.28 3.80
CA ALA A 112 16.73 -7.04 2.42
C ALA A 112 18.11 -6.36 2.35
N LYS A 113 18.95 -6.81 1.39
CA LYS A 113 20.26 -6.22 1.13
C LYS A 113 20.15 -4.84 0.50
N LEU A 114 19.34 -4.72 -0.55
CA LEU A 114 19.07 -3.48 -1.28
C LEU A 114 17.61 -3.43 -1.69
N VAL A 115 17.00 -2.25 -1.66
CA VAL A 115 15.63 -2.03 -2.15
C VAL A 115 15.62 -0.88 -3.15
N TYR A 116 15.21 -1.15 -4.36
CA TYR A 116 14.97 -0.17 -5.41
C TYR A 116 13.49 0.19 -5.40
N SER A 117 13.17 1.38 -4.87
CA SER A 117 11.80 1.88 -4.71
C SER A 117 11.39 2.62 -5.98
N ILE A 118 10.60 1.96 -6.83
CA ILE A 118 10.26 2.40 -8.19
C ILE A 118 8.83 2.94 -8.19
N ASP A 119 8.64 4.19 -8.60
CA ASP A 119 7.33 4.80 -8.73
C ASP A 119 7.30 5.85 -9.85
N VAL A 120 6.16 5.99 -10.54
CA VAL A 120 5.95 7.04 -11.54
C VAL A 120 5.77 8.42 -10.89
N GLY A 121 5.37 8.46 -9.65
CA GLY A 121 5.22 9.68 -8.86
C GLY A 121 6.58 10.26 -8.46
N THR A 122 6.59 11.56 -8.20
CA THR A 122 7.81 12.29 -7.81
C THR A 122 7.81 12.51 -6.31
N ASN A 123 8.95 12.26 -5.66
CA ASN A 123 9.22 12.62 -4.26
C ASN A 123 8.16 12.10 -3.26
N GLN A 124 7.65 10.88 -3.46
CA GLN A 124 6.62 10.29 -2.59
C GLN A 124 7.21 9.50 -1.42
N LEU A 125 8.43 8.96 -1.58
CA LEU A 125 9.06 8.11 -0.58
C LEU A 125 9.27 8.88 0.73
N HIS A 126 8.95 8.23 1.86
CA HIS A 126 9.06 8.82 3.19
C HIS A 126 10.53 9.10 3.55
N GLU A 127 10.82 10.25 4.18
CA GLU A 127 12.18 10.72 4.50
C GLU A 127 13.01 9.69 5.29
N LYS A 128 12.40 8.96 6.22
CA LYS A 128 13.09 7.89 6.97
C LYS A 128 13.68 6.80 6.07
N LEU A 129 13.02 6.53 4.93
CA LEU A 129 13.47 5.51 3.98
C LEU A 129 14.49 6.06 3.00
N LYS A 130 14.36 7.31 2.57
CA LYS A 130 15.35 7.98 1.72
C LYS A 130 16.74 8.04 2.34
N ASN A 131 16.82 8.12 3.67
CA ASN A 131 18.07 8.20 4.42
C ASN A 131 18.69 6.83 4.72
N ASP A 132 18.02 5.71 4.41
CA ASP A 132 18.61 4.37 4.55
C ASP A 132 19.51 4.06 3.34
N LYS A 133 20.79 3.76 3.60
CA LYS A 133 21.80 3.48 2.56
C LYS A 133 21.47 2.27 1.67
N ARG A 134 20.54 1.43 2.09
CA ARG A 134 20.07 0.26 1.35
C ARG A 134 18.94 0.60 0.37
N VAL A 135 18.39 1.82 0.41
CA VAL A 135 17.27 2.26 -0.40
C VAL A 135 17.73 3.15 -1.56
N PHE A 136 17.26 2.83 -2.74
CA PHE A 136 17.46 3.63 -3.96
C PHE A 136 16.09 4.12 -4.43
N ASP A 137 15.84 5.42 -4.31
CA ASP A 137 14.62 6.07 -4.78
C ASP A 137 14.68 6.24 -6.31
N ILE A 138 13.93 5.41 -7.02
CA ILE A 138 13.78 5.45 -8.49
C ILE A 138 12.41 6.07 -8.82
N SER A 139 12.17 7.26 -8.29
CA SER A 139 10.95 8.03 -8.55
C SER A 139 10.91 8.58 -9.97
N SER A 140 9.73 9.05 -10.42
CA SER A 140 9.47 9.53 -11.79
C SER A 140 9.82 8.51 -12.87
N THR A 141 9.74 7.21 -12.55
CA THR A 141 10.13 6.12 -13.45
C THR A 141 8.96 5.17 -13.73
N ASP A 142 8.63 5.02 -15.00
CA ASP A 142 7.68 4.00 -15.43
C ASP A 142 8.36 2.62 -15.40
N ILE A 143 7.73 1.65 -14.73
CA ILE A 143 8.27 0.29 -14.61
C ILE A 143 8.57 -0.35 -15.98
N ARG A 144 7.87 0.04 -17.02
CA ARG A 144 8.09 -0.45 -18.38
C ARG A 144 9.44 -0.03 -18.96
N THR A 145 10.08 1.00 -18.37
CA THR A 145 11.41 1.50 -18.78
C THR A 145 12.54 1.07 -17.86
N ILE A 146 12.24 0.41 -16.73
CA ILE A 146 13.22 0.05 -15.69
C ILE A 146 14.41 -0.76 -16.22
N CYS A 147 14.18 -1.57 -17.24
CA CYS A 147 15.21 -2.42 -17.85
C CYS A 147 16.28 -1.63 -18.63
N ASN A 148 16.11 -0.33 -18.80
CA ASN A 148 17.09 0.57 -19.40
C ASN A 148 18.06 1.15 -18.35
N LEU A 149 17.78 0.93 -17.06
CA LEU A 149 18.64 1.39 -15.97
C LEU A 149 19.72 0.35 -15.69
N ASN A 150 20.92 0.83 -15.40
CA ASN A 150 22.05 -0.02 -14.99
C ASN A 150 21.97 -0.28 -13.48
N ILE A 151 21.07 -1.13 -13.06
CA ILE A 151 20.85 -1.54 -11.67
C ILE A 151 20.95 -3.07 -11.55
N PRO A 152 21.36 -3.60 -10.37
CA PRO A 152 21.46 -5.04 -10.15
C PRO A 152 20.14 -5.75 -10.42
N ASN A 153 20.20 -6.96 -10.97
CA ASN A 153 19.00 -7.79 -11.13
C ASN A 153 18.33 -8.10 -9.78
N PRO A 154 17.00 -8.10 -9.71
CA PRO A 154 16.29 -8.40 -8.48
C PRO A 154 16.21 -9.91 -8.20
N ASP A 155 16.30 -10.29 -6.95
CA ASP A 155 15.92 -11.61 -6.44
C ASP A 155 14.41 -11.68 -6.16
N LEU A 156 13.83 -10.53 -5.80
CA LEU A 156 12.42 -10.41 -5.42
C LEU A 156 11.79 -9.15 -6.02
N LEU A 157 10.62 -9.32 -6.62
CA LEU A 157 9.71 -8.23 -6.97
C LEU A 157 8.60 -8.15 -5.91
N VAL A 158 8.35 -6.95 -5.37
CA VAL A 158 7.13 -6.67 -4.59
C VAL A 158 6.35 -5.59 -5.32
N VAL A 159 5.05 -5.83 -5.57
CA VAL A 159 4.28 -5.04 -6.54
C VAL A 159 2.97 -4.56 -5.93
N ASP A 160 2.78 -3.24 -5.84
CA ASP A 160 1.55 -2.58 -5.38
C ASP A 160 1.11 -1.45 -6.34
N LEU A 161 0.84 -1.79 -7.60
CA LEU A 161 0.45 -0.84 -8.64
C LEU A 161 -1.01 -0.39 -8.50
N SER A 162 -1.29 0.85 -8.90
CA SER A 162 -2.63 1.43 -8.95
C SER A 162 -2.91 2.07 -10.31
N PHE A 163 -4.18 2.06 -10.74
CA PHE A 163 -4.67 2.70 -11.96
C PHE A 163 -4.15 2.12 -13.29
N ILE A 164 -3.48 0.97 -13.25
CA ILE A 164 -3.01 0.23 -14.42
C ILE A 164 -3.22 -1.27 -14.19
N SER A 165 -3.51 -2.01 -15.26
CA SER A 165 -3.57 -3.47 -15.20
C SER A 165 -2.17 -4.07 -15.08
N LEU A 166 -2.03 -5.12 -14.27
CA LEU A 166 -0.78 -5.88 -14.13
C LEU A 166 -0.32 -6.47 -15.46
N THR A 167 -1.26 -6.89 -16.30
CA THR A 167 -0.95 -7.45 -17.64
C THR A 167 -0.39 -6.42 -18.62
N VAL A 168 -0.54 -5.13 -18.33
CA VAL A 168 0.02 -4.02 -19.11
C VAL A 168 1.34 -3.52 -18.52
N ALA A 169 1.42 -3.42 -17.20
CA ALA A 169 2.56 -2.81 -16.52
C ALA A 169 3.77 -3.74 -16.43
N LEU A 170 3.56 -5.05 -16.20
CA LEU A 170 4.62 -5.95 -15.76
C LEU A 170 5.36 -6.75 -16.85
N PRO A 171 4.84 -6.96 -18.08
CA PRO A 171 5.47 -7.91 -19.03
C PRO A 171 6.96 -7.65 -19.25
N ILE A 172 7.37 -6.39 -19.42
CA ILE A 172 8.76 -6.05 -19.76
C ILE A 172 9.72 -6.45 -18.64
N VAL A 173 9.43 -6.05 -17.39
CA VAL A 173 10.29 -6.39 -16.27
C VAL A 173 10.26 -7.90 -16.00
N MET A 174 9.09 -8.53 -16.05
CA MET A 174 8.94 -9.96 -15.78
C MET A 174 9.67 -10.84 -16.78
N LEU A 175 9.75 -10.44 -18.04
CA LEU A 175 10.51 -11.17 -19.07
C LEU A 175 12.02 -11.04 -18.89
N LYS A 176 12.50 -9.88 -18.42
CA LYS A 176 13.94 -9.56 -18.36
C LYS A 176 14.62 -9.97 -17.05
N VAL A 177 13.91 -10.10 -15.94
CA VAL A 177 14.52 -10.55 -14.66
C VAL A 177 15.05 -11.99 -14.78
N PRO A 178 16.03 -12.41 -13.95
CA PRO A 178 16.57 -13.76 -13.95
C PRO A 178 15.53 -14.85 -13.68
N THR A 179 15.83 -16.08 -14.10
CA THR A 179 15.10 -17.27 -13.61
C THR A 179 15.25 -17.39 -12.10
N LYS A 180 14.25 -17.98 -11.43
CA LYS A 180 14.13 -18.09 -9.97
C LYS A 180 13.83 -16.76 -9.24
N THR A 181 13.76 -15.62 -9.93
CA THR A 181 13.22 -14.40 -9.31
C THR A 181 11.82 -14.68 -8.76
N LYS A 182 11.59 -14.30 -7.52
CA LYS A 182 10.29 -14.43 -6.83
C LYS A 182 9.49 -13.14 -6.95
N MET A 183 8.18 -13.23 -6.80
CA MET A 183 7.32 -12.04 -6.82
C MET A 183 6.16 -12.17 -5.85
N ILE A 184 5.95 -11.13 -5.04
CA ILE A 184 4.67 -10.85 -4.37
C ILE A 184 3.99 -9.72 -5.13
N CYS A 185 2.79 -9.98 -5.62
CA CYS A 185 2.04 -8.98 -6.37
C CYS A 185 0.64 -8.78 -5.78
N LEU A 186 0.24 -7.52 -5.58
CA LEU A 186 -1.10 -7.19 -5.14
C LEU A 186 -2.04 -7.13 -6.33
N ILE A 187 -2.97 -8.06 -6.43
CA ILE A 187 -4.07 -8.04 -7.40
C ILE A 187 -5.16 -7.12 -6.88
N LYS A 188 -5.47 -6.09 -7.64
CA LYS A 188 -6.52 -5.11 -7.37
C LYS A 188 -7.61 -5.22 -8.44
N PRO A 189 -8.69 -5.96 -8.21
CA PRO A 189 -9.70 -6.24 -9.25
C PRO A 189 -10.27 -4.99 -9.90
N GLN A 190 -10.38 -3.88 -9.17
CA GLN A 190 -10.86 -2.61 -9.69
C GLN A 190 -10.00 -2.00 -10.81
N PHE A 191 -8.73 -2.41 -10.95
CA PHE A 191 -7.83 -1.93 -12.01
C PHE A 191 -7.68 -2.95 -13.15
N GLU A 192 -8.24 -4.14 -13.00
CA GLU A 192 -8.26 -5.21 -14.00
C GLU A 192 -9.56 -5.30 -14.77
N LEU A 193 -10.63 -4.71 -14.22
CA LEU A 193 -11.99 -4.72 -14.76
C LEU A 193 -12.32 -3.44 -15.51
N SER A 194 -13.32 -3.52 -16.38
CA SER A 194 -13.91 -2.34 -17.03
C SER A 194 -14.68 -1.47 -16.02
N LYS A 195 -14.81 -0.18 -16.29
CA LYS A 195 -15.59 0.76 -15.47
C LYS A 195 -17.05 0.31 -15.23
N LYS A 196 -17.64 -0.44 -16.16
CA LYS A 196 -19.01 -0.98 -16.04
C LYS A 196 -19.18 -1.96 -14.88
N SER A 197 -18.13 -2.68 -14.52
CA SER A 197 -18.11 -3.64 -13.40
C SER A 197 -17.96 -2.97 -12.04
N LEU A 198 -17.74 -1.65 -12.01
CA LEU A 198 -17.54 -0.88 -10.78
C LEU A 198 -18.77 -0.03 -10.46
N ASN A 199 -19.00 0.22 -9.18
CA ASN A 199 -19.99 1.19 -8.72
C ASN A 199 -19.45 2.64 -8.82
N LYS A 200 -20.27 3.64 -8.47
CA LYS A 200 -19.88 5.07 -8.50
C LYS A 200 -18.69 5.42 -7.60
N LYS A 201 -18.36 4.57 -6.62
CA LYS A 201 -17.20 4.73 -5.72
C LYS A 201 -15.97 3.95 -6.19
N GLY A 202 -16.01 3.33 -7.39
CA GLY A 202 -14.91 2.51 -7.90
C GLY A 202 -14.78 1.15 -7.20
N VAL A 203 -15.84 0.65 -6.56
CA VAL A 203 -15.85 -0.67 -5.91
C VAL A 203 -16.47 -1.70 -6.82
N VAL A 204 -15.88 -2.89 -6.90
CA VAL A 204 -16.37 -4.02 -7.68
C VAL A 204 -17.77 -4.43 -7.21
N LYS A 205 -18.70 -4.56 -8.15
CA LYS A 205 -20.13 -4.78 -7.86
C LYS A 205 -20.46 -6.22 -7.47
N LYS A 206 -19.80 -7.21 -8.10
CA LYS A 206 -20.10 -8.65 -7.93
C LYS A 206 -18.83 -9.44 -7.66
N ASP A 207 -18.90 -10.41 -6.80
CA ASP A 207 -17.75 -11.25 -6.44
C ASP A 207 -17.30 -12.16 -7.60
N ASP A 208 -18.21 -12.60 -8.49
CA ASP A 208 -17.89 -13.40 -9.67
C ASP A 208 -16.83 -12.71 -10.57
N HIS A 209 -16.91 -11.38 -10.70
CA HIS A 209 -15.90 -10.62 -11.44
C HIS A 209 -14.50 -10.70 -10.82
N ILE A 210 -14.40 -11.01 -9.52
CA ILE A 210 -13.11 -11.17 -8.83
C ILE A 210 -12.46 -12.49 -9.25
N GLU A 211 -13.24 -13.56 -9.37
CA GLU A 211 -12.74 -14.86 -9.84
C GLU A 211 -12.24 -14.78 -11.28
N ASP A 212 -12.98 -14.09 -12.15
CA ASP A 212 -12.57 -13.82 -13.53
C ASP A 212 -11.21 -13.10 -13.58
N VAL A 213 -11.02 -12.08 -12.73
CA VAL A 213 -9.73 -11.36 -12.62
C VAL A 213 -8.62 -12.28 -12.16
N ILE A 214 -8.85 -13.08 -11.12
CA ILE A 214 -7.85 -14.01 -10.60
C ILE A 214 -7.43 -15.02 -11.69
N ASN A 215 -8.38 -15.57 -12.43
CA ASN A 215 -8.12 -16.51 -13.51
C ASN A 215 -7.36 -15.84 -14.67
N LYS A 216 -7.78 -14.64 -15.09
CA LYS A 216 -7.05 -13.82 -16.07
C LYS A 216 -5.59 -13.60 -15.68
N ILE A 217 -5.32 -13.26 -14.41
CA ILE A 217 -3.95 -13.05 -13.95
C ILE A 217 -3.16 -14.37 -13.90
N LYS A 218 -3.76 -15.48 -13.49
CA LYS A 218 -3.11 -16.82 -13.54
C LYS A 218 -2.72 -17.20 -14.97
N ASP A 219 -3.61 -16.98 -15.94
CA ASP A 219 -3.35 -17.30 -17.34
C ASP A 219 -2.25 -16.39 -17.93
N PHE A 220 -2.27 -15.10 -17.58
CA PHE A 220 -1.19 -14.18 -17.92
C PHE A 220 0.16 -14.66 -17.37
N MET A 221 0.24 -15.05 -16.08
CA MET A 221 1.47 -15.55 -15.47
C MET A 221 1.97 -16.80 -16.20
N ARG A 222 1.08 -17.75 -16.50
CA ARG A 222 1.42 -18.97 -17.26
C ARG A 222 1.97 -18.65 -18.64
N ALA A 223 1.34 -17.71 -19.37
CA ALA A 223 1.75 -17.33 -20.71
C ALA A 223 3.18 -16.75 -20.76
N ILE A 224 3.62 -16.07 -19.71
CA ILE A 224 4.98 -15.50 -19.59
C ILE A 224 5.93 -16.37 -18.76
N LYS A 225 5.61 -17.66 -18.58
CA LYS A 225 6.43 -18.68 -17.88
C LYS A 225 6.72 -18.35 -16.40
N TRP A 226 5.75 -17.73 -15.71
CA TRP A 226 5.77 -17.56 -14.27
C TRP A 226 4.83 -18.57 -13.61
N GLN A 227 5.36 -19.33 -12.65
CA GLN A 227 4.61 -20.29 -11.87
C GLN A 227 3.93 -19.57 -10.70
N VAL A 228 2.61 -19.59 -10.65
CA VAL A 228 1.83 -19.13 -9.48
C VAL A 228 1.92 -20.19 -8.40
N ILE A 229 2.49 -19.83 -7.25
CA ILE A 229 2.67 -20.71 -6.08
C ILE A 229 1.45 -20.63 -5.17
N GLY A 230 0.88 -19.43 -5.02
CA GLY A 230 -0.31 -19.25 -4.20
C GLY A 230 -0.96 -17.88 -4.37
N ILE A 231 -2.23 -17.81 -3.97
CA ILE A 231 -3.00 -16.56 -3.88
C ILE A 231 -3.74 -16.54 -2.56
N LYS A 232 -3.61 -15.44 -1.81
CA LYS A 232 -4.31 -15.22 -0.54
C LYS A 232 -5.03 -13.90 -0.55
N LYS A 233 -6.18 -13.83 0.10
CA LYS A 233 -6.90 -12.57 0.28
C LYS A 233 -6.09 -11.64 1.20
N SER A 234 -5.98 -10.38 0.84
CA SER A 234 -5.35 -9.36 1.68
C SER A 234 -6.06 -9.23 3.04
N PRO A 235 -5.30 -9.08 4.15
CA PRO A 235 -5.88 -8.92 5.48
C PRO A 235 -6.66 -7.61 5.63
N ILE A 236 -6.35 -6.62 4.80
CA ILE A 236 -7.05 -5.33 4.78
C ILE A 236 -7.58 -5.02 3.39
N ARG A 237 -8.67 -4.26 3.34
CA ARG A 237 -9.24 -3.78 2.08
C ARG A 237 -8.46 -2.59 1.53
N GLY A 238 -8.55 -2.38 0.21
CA GLY A 238 -8.06 -1.18 -0.45
C GLY A 238 -8.75 0.10 0.08
N ARG A 239 -8.16 1.26 -0.22
CA ARG A 239 -8.63 2.58 0.29
C ARG A 239 -10.11 2.85 0.01
N SER A 240 -10.62 2.44 -1.16
CA SER A 240 -12.04 2.58 -1.54
C SER A 240 -12.94 1.46 -1.01
N GLY A 241 -12.38 0.45 -0.30
CA GLY A 241 -13.13 -0.69 0.26
C GLY A 241 -13.11 -1.96 -0.61
N ASN A 242 -12.39 -1.97 -1.72
CA ASN A 242 -12.23 -3.14 -2.57
C ASN A 242 -11.53 -4.30 -1.85
N LYS A 243 -11.94 -5.54 -2.16
CA LYS A 243 -11.18 -6.74 -1.85
C LYS A 243 -9.92 -6.75 -2.71
N GLU A 244 -8.78 -7.09 -2.13
CA GLU A 244 -7.49 -7.21 -2.82
C GLU A 244 -6.88 -8.56 -2.50
N PHE A 245 -5.98 -9.05 -3.36
CA PHE A 245 -5.39 -10.38 -3.21
C PHE A 245 -3.88 -10.31 -3.41
N LEU A 246 -3.16 -11.13 -2.66
CA LEU A 246 -1.71 -11.26 -2.71
C LEU A 246 -1.38 -12.54 -3.48
N LEU A 247 -0.73 -12.36 -4.61
CA LEU A 247 -0.22 -13.45 -5.46
C LEU A 247 1.25 -13.65 -5.17
N TYR A 248 1.65 -14.91 -4.94
CA TYR A 248 3.05 -15.33 -4.90
C TYR A 248 3.37 -16.15 -6.14
N ALA A 249 4.42 -15.76 -6.85
CA ALA A 249 4.88 -16.45 -8.04
C ALA A 249 6.41 -16.50 -8.11
N SER A 250 6.93 -17.44 -8.92
CA SER A 250 8.35 -17.55 -9.24
C SER A 250 8.54 -17.67 -10.74
N LYS A 251 9.58 -17.04 -11.27
CA LYS A 251 9.94 -17.20 -12.67
C LYS A 251 10.47 -18.61 -12.90
N GLY A 252 9.86 -19.35 -13.83
CA GLY A 252 10.25 -20.68 -14.26
C GLY A 252 11.62 -20.69 -14.97
N PHE A 253 12.07 -21.87 -15.27
CA PHE A 253 13.31 -22.13 -16.04
C PHE A 253 13.12 -21.85 -17.52
#